data_d0459f810d63e607e917fb423e702b9e
#
_entry.id   d0459f810d63e607e917fb423e702b9e
#
_cell.length_a   1.000
_cell.length_b   1.000
_cell.length_c   1.000
_cell.angle_alpha   90.00
_cell.angle_beta   90.00
_cell.angle_gamma   90.00
#
_symmetry.space_group_name_H-M   'P 1'
#
loop_
_entity.id
_entity.type
_entity.pdbx_description
1 polymer ?
#
loop_
_entity_poly.entity_id
_entity_poly.type
_entity_poly.pdbx_seq_one_letter_code
_entity_poly.pdbx_strand_id
1 'polypeptide(L)'
;HVFFSLHNMESVRRLPHVPMEALPSGVLQEKKGNPIGLGILYLAVAQSLGIPLRGVNLPNHFILAYCDVAHVDDPLATKGQSGILFYINPYSHGSVIGVDDVSEFLVGVGEGDSVHQWRPSHPMEIIQRLVRNVAFATREASGEERSKRFLDLFEPLLSAFENTQQRSGDYPPIRE
;
A
#
# COMPACT_ATOMS: atom_id res chain seq x y z
N HIS A 1 -1.97 -15.21 7.12
CA HIS A 1 -1.57 -16.64 7.05
C HIS A 1 -2.43 -17.44 6.09
N VAL A 2 -3.76 -17.39 6.25
CA VAL A 2 -4.71 -18.16 5.40
C VAL A 2 -4.53 -17.83 3.91
N PHE A 3 -4.40 -16.56 3.57
CA PHE A 3 -4.22 -16.11 2.19
C PHE A 3 -2.97 -16.72 1.55
N PHE A 4 -1.82 -16.67 2.21
CA PHE A 4 -0.58 -17.25 1.69
C PHE A 4 -0.62 -18.79 1.67
N SER A 5 -1.18 -19.41 2.71
CA SER A 5 -1.30 -20.86 2.78
C SER A 5 -2.20 -21.43 1.68
N LEU A 6 -3.33 -20.80 1.40
CA LEU A 6 -4.26 -21.24 0.36
C LEU A 6 -3.74 -21.04 -1.06
N HIS A 7 -2.95 -19.99 -1.31
CA HIS A 7 -2.52 -19.60 -2.65
C HIS A 7 -1.02 -19.80 -2.89
N ASN A 8 -0.27 -20.24 -1.86
CA ASN A 8 1.19 -20.47 -1.96
C ASN A 8 1.94 -19.28 -2.59
N MET A 9 1.62 -18.07 -2.13
CA MET A 9 2.21 -16.86 -2.66
C MET A 9 3.60 -16.59 -2.08
N GLU A 10 4.52 -16.19 -2.94
CA GLU A 10 5.89 -15.83 -2.57
C GLU A 10 6.12 -14.32 -2.64
N SER A 11 6.97 -13.82 -1.76
CA SER A 11 7.43 -12.44 -1.77
C SER A 11 8.68 -12.29 -2.64
N VAL A 12 8.75 -11.22 -3.43
CA VAL A 12 9.89 -10.90 -4.29
C VAL A 12 10.72 -9.81 -3.63
N ARG A 13 11.94 -10.14 -3.20
CA ARG A 13 12.83 -9.25 -2.42
C ARG A 13 13.45 -8.09 -3.19
N ARG A 14 13.19 -7.94 -4.48
CA ARG A 14 13.73 -6.86 -5.31
C ARG A 14 12.60 -6.03 -5.88
N LEU A 15 12.93 -4.82 -6.30
CA LEU A 15 12.02 -4.05 -7.15
C LEU A 15 11.61 -4.94 -8.33
N PRO A 16 10.34 -4.91 -8.74
CA PRO A 16 9.84 -5.80 -9.78
C PRO A 16 10.65 -5.59 -11.06
N HIS A 17 11.26 -6.66 -11.56
CA HIS A 17 11.93 -6.64 -12.87
C HIS A 17 10.93 -6.85 -14.00
N VAL A 18 9.73 -7.32 -13.66
CA VAL A 18 8.65 -7.59 -14.61
C VAL A 18 7.41 -6.86 -14.14
N PRO A 19 6.73 -6.09 -15.02
CA PRO A 19 5.52 -5.35 -14.65
C PRO A 19 4.43 -6.21 -13.99
N MET A 20 4.36 -7.50 -14.34
CA MET A 20 3.40 -8.45 -13.80
C MET A 20 3.55 -8.65 -12.28
N GLU A 21 4.76 -8.60 -11.73
CA GLU A 21 5.00 -8.75 -10.28
C GLU A 21 4.48 -7.57 -9.46
N ALA A 22 4.27 -6.41 -10.10
CA ALA A 22 3.71 -5.22 -9.49
C ALA A 22 2.18 -5.18 -9.57
N LEU A 23 1.57 -5.82 -10.58
CA LEU A 23 0.13 -5.80 -10.83
C LEU A 23 -0.57 -6.90 -10.02
N PRO A 24 -1.70 -6.61 -9.35
CA PRO A 24 -2.48 -7.61 -8.63
C PRO A 24 -2.87 -8.82 -9.48
N SER A 25 -3.22 -8.62 -10.74
CA SER A 25 -3.53 -9.70 -11.68
C SER A 25 -2.34 -10.62 -11.96
N GLY A 26 -1.16 -10.04 -12.12
CA GLY A 26 0.07 -10.81 -12.29
C GLY A 26 0.47 -11.57 -11.03
N VAL A 27 0.30 -10.94 -9.85
CA VAL A 27 0.54 -11.62 -8.57
C VAL A 27 -0.36 -12.85 -8.41
N LEU A 28 -1.63 -12.76 -8.82
CA LEU A 28 -2.55 -13.91 -8.79
C LEU A 28 -2.09 -15.04 -9.74
N GLN A 29 -1.62 -14.67 -10.93
CA GLN A 29 -1.19 -15.61 -11.96
C GLN A 29 0.13 -16.29 -11.58
N GLU A 30 1.13 -15.50 -11.21
CA GLU A 30 2.49 -15.96 -10.94
C GLU A 30 2.69 -16.44 -9.50
N LYS A 31 1.74 -16.13 -8.61
CA LYS A 31 1.81 -16.38 -7.16
C LYS A 31 3.02 -15.75 -6.49
N LYS A 32 3.51 -14.68 -7.10
CA LYS A 32 4.65 -13.89 -6.65
C LYS A 32 4.31 -12.42 -6.78
N GLY A 33 4.79 -11.61 -5.85
CA GLY A 33 4.53 -10.18 -5.90
C GLY A 33 5.41 -9.35 -4.99
N ASN A 34 5.46 -8.07 -5.32
CA ASN A 34 6.07 -7.06 -4.48
C ASN A 34 5.11 -6.65 -3.34
N PRO A 35 5.59 -5.88 -2.33
CA PRO A 35 4.77 -5.52 -1.18
C PRO A 35 3.43 -4.88 -1.52
N ILE A 36 3.38 -3.96 -2.50
CA ILE A 36 2.14 -3.27 -2.85
C ILE A 36 1.19 -4.16 -3.66
N GLY A 37 1.70 -4.98 -4.58
CA GLY A 37 0.87 -5.92 -5.33
C GLY A 37 0.18 -6.94 -4.42
N LEU A 38 0.93 -7.53 -3.48
CA LEU A 38 0.40 -8.40 -2.44
C LEU A 38 -0.58 -7.66 -1.52
N GLY A 39 -0.24 -6.45 -1.08
CA GLY A 39 -1.07 -5.65 -0.19
C GLY A 39 -2.42 -5.28 -0.81
N ILE A 40 -2.46 -4.93 -2.09
CA ILE A 40 -3.72 -4.63 -2.79
C ILE A 40 -4.62 -5.86 -2.86
N LEU A 41 -4.08 -7.06 -3.06
CA LEU A 41 -4.87 -8.28 -3.02
C LEU A 41 -5.45 -8.54 -1.62
N TYR A 42 -4.66 -8.32 -0.56
CA TYR A 42 -5.17 -8.38 0.81
C TYR A 42 -6.31 -7.39 1.04
N LEU A 43 -6.15 -6.15 0.59
CA LEU A 43 -7.19 -5.12 0.71
C LEU A 43 -8.47 -5.51 -0.03
N ALA A 44 -8.35 -6.05 -1.25
CA ALA A 44 -9.51 -6.50 -2.03
C ALA A 44 -10.28 -7.63 -1.33
N VAL A 45 -9.57 -8.62 -0.76
CA VAL A 45 -10.18 -9.70 0.02
C VAL A 45 -10.79 -9.16 1.31
N ALA A 46 -10.08 -8.33 2.05
CA ALA A 46 -10.57 -7.73 3.29
C ALA A 46 -11.84 -6.91 3.05
N GLN A 47 -11.85 -6.09 2.01
CA GLN A 47 -13.03 -5.29 1.64
C GLN A 47 -14.23 -6.16 1.28
N SER A 48 -14.03 -7.26 0.56
CA SER A 48 -15.11 -8.19 0.22
C SER A 48 -15.70 -8.92 1.44
N LEU A 49 -14.94 -8.99 2.53
CA LEU A 49 -15.34 -9.62 3.79
C LEU A 49 -15.77 -8.59 4.87
N GLY A 50 -15.79 -7.30 4.55
CA GLY A 50 -16.09 -6.25 5.53
C GLY A 50 -15.02 -6.09 6.62
N ILE A 51 -13.78 -6.55 6.37
CA ILE A 51 -12.68 -6.43 7.33
C ILE A 51 -12.04 -5.04 7.18
N PRO A 52 -11.92 -4.24 8.27
CA PRO A 52 -11.48 -2.85 8.21
C PRO A 52 -9.95 -2.73 8.08
N LEU A 53 -9.41 -3.21 6.95
CA LEU A 53 -8.01 -3.04 6.60
C LEU A 53 -7.79 -1.79 5.75
N ARG A 54 -6.71 -1.10 6.01
CA ARG A 54 -6.24 0.07 5.28
C ARG A 54 -4.79 -0.09 4.86
N GLY A 55 -4.44 0.39 3.68
CA GLY A 55 -3.05 0.39 3.22
C GLY A 55 -2.24 1.51 3.87
N VAL A 56 -0.97 1.24 4.16
CA VAL A 56 -0.01 2.19 4.72
C VAL A 56 1.24 2.19 3.85
N ASN A 57 1.52 3.35 3.25
CA ASN A 57 2.71 3.56 2.45
C ASN A 57 3.91 3.85 3.37
N LEU A 58 4.82 2.90 3.50
CA LEU A 58 6.11 3.11 4.13
C LEU A 58 7.21 3.33 3.08
N PRO A 59 8.33 3.98 3.45
CA PRO A 59 9.51 4.05 2.60
C PRO A 59 9.94 2.65 2.17
N ASN A 60 10.07 2.43 0.88
CA ASN A 60 10.46 1.14 0.28
C ASN A 60 9.61 -0.08 0.68
N HIS A 61 8.51 0.11 1.41
CA HIS A 61 7.65 -0.97 1.88
C HIS A 61 6.17 -0.58 1.89
N PHE A 62 5.29 -1.58 1.91
CA PHE A 62 3.84 -1.40 1.98
C PHE A 62 3.26 -2.39 2.99
N ILE A 63 2.55 -1.89 3.99
CA ILE A 63 1.89 -2.70 5.02
C ILE A 63 0.41 -2.36 5.08
N LEU A 64 -0.34 -3.11 5.89
CA LEU A 64 -1.75 -2.88 6.13
C LEU A 64 -1.97 -2.56 7.59
N ALA A 65 -2.86 -1.62 7.88
CA ALA A 65 -3.34 -1.31 9.22
C ALA A 65 -4.72 -1.94 9.42
N TYR A 66 -4.92 -2.66 10.52
CA TYR A 66 -6.24 -3.05 10.99
C TYR A 66 -6.77 -1.92 11.87
N CYS A 67 -7.89 -1.32 11.44
CA CYS A 67 -8.45 -0.15 12.10
C CYS A 67 -9.71 -0.52 12.88
N ASP A 68 -9.83 -0.01 14.11
CA ASP A 68 -11.10 -0.06 14.82
C ASP A 68 -12.05 0.97 14.22
N VAL A 69 -13.15 0.49 13.63
CA VAL A 69 -14.17 1.33 12.96
C VAL A 69 -14.82 2.32 13.93
N ALA A 70 -14.89 1.97 15.22
CA ALA A 70 -15.47 2.84 16.25
C ALA A 70 -14.61 4.07 16.61
N HIS A 71 -13.31 4.05 16.26
CA HIS A 71 -12.35 5.08 16.66
C HIS A 71 -11.63 5.76 15.49
N VAL A 72 -11.93 5.38 14.24
CA VAL A 72 -11.27 5.94 13.04
C VAL A 72 -11.52 7.44 12.89
N ASP A 73 -12.65 7.94 13.40
CA ASP A 73 -13.08 9.34 13.31
C ASP A 73 -13.07 10.07 14.66
N ASP A 74 -12.37 9.57 15.70
CA ASP A 74 -12.29 10.23 16.97
C ASP A 74 -11.41 11.49 16.88
N PRO A 75 -12.00 12.71 16.93
CA PRO A 75 -11.23 13.95 16.90
C PRO A 75 -10.34 14.17 18.13
N LEU A 76 -10.51 13.36 19.19
CA LEU A 76 -9.69 13.38 20.40
C LEU A 76 -8.54 12.37 20.34
N ALA A 77 -8.51 11.48 19.33
CA ALA A 77 -7.38 10.59 19.12
C ALA A 77 -6.12 11.42 18.86
N THR A 78 -5.11 11.24 19.69
CA THR A 78 -3.80 11.86 19.51
C THR A 78 -3.28 11.53 18.11
N LYS A 79 -2.82 12.55 17.38
CA LYS A 79 -2.25 12.41 16.03
C LYS A 79 -1.23 11.28 16.02
N GLY A 80 -1.58 10.16 15.35
CA GLY A 80 -0.72 8.99 15.22
C GLY A 80 -1.28 7.67 15.78
N GLN A 81 -2.33 7.69 16.63
CA GLN A 81 -2.92 6.49 17.22
C GLN A 81 -4.41 6.29 16.86
N SER A 82 -4.91 6.98 15.85
CA SER A 82 -6.33 6.94 15.49
C SER A 82 -6.79 5.53 15.05
N GLY A 83 -7.25 4.74 16.00
CA GLY A 83 -7.97 3.50 15.75
C GLY A 83 -7.16 2.34 15.14
N ILE A 84 -5.84 2.44 15.01
CA ILE A 84 -5.01 1.33 14.51
C ILE A 84 -4.72 0.37 15.65
N LEU A 85 -5.18 -0.89 15.54
CA LEU A 85 -4.97 -1.91 16.54
C LEU A 85 -3.68 -2.70 16.33
N PHE A 86 -3.35 -2.98 15.08
CA PHE A 86 -2.11 -3.66 14.68
C PHE A 86 -1.88 -3.49 13.18
N TYR A 87 -0.70 -3.89 12.74
CA TYR A 87 -0.34 -3.90 11.33
C TYR A 87 -0.19 -5.34 10.82
N ILE A 88 -0.33 -5.50 9.51
CA ILE A 88 -0.09 -6.76 8.81
C ILE A 88 0.94 -6.49 7.72
N ASN A 89 1.96 -7.35 7.66
CA ASN A 89 2.94 -7.31 6.59
C ASN A 89 2.64 -8.39 5.54
N PRO A 90 2.02 -8.03 4.39
CA PRO A 90 1.70 -8.98 3.32
C PRO A 90 2.95 -9.65 2.75
N TYR A 91 4.06 -8.93 2.74
CA TYR A 91 5.33 -9.39 2.21
C TYR A 91 6.01 -10.45 3.08
N SER A 92 5.74 -10.42 4.39
CA SER A 92 6.19 -11.45 5.34
C SER A 92 5.07 -12.43 5.67
N HIS A 93 4.43 -12.99 4.66
CA HIS A 93 3.37 -14.00 4.78
C HIS A 93 2.18 -13.58 5.66
N GLY A 94 1.87 -12.29 5.70
CA GLY A 94 0.78 -11.75 6.52
C GLY A 94 1.09 -11.74 8.01
N SER A 95 2.35 -11.62 8.40
CA SER A 95 2.73 -11.50 9.81
C SER A 95 2.09 -10.26 10.43
N VAL A 96 1.57 -10.43 11.64
CA VAL A 96 1.07 -9.33 12.47
C VAL A 96 2.27 -8.68 13.15
N ILE A 97 2.34 -7.35 13.07
CA ILE A 97 3.42 -6.53 13.63
C ILE A 97 2.81 -5.39 14.44
N GLY A 98 3.50 -4.99 15.51
CA GLY A 98 3.11 -3.88 16.37
C GLY A 98 3.65 -2.53 15.86
N VAL A 99 3.31 -1.48 16.60
CA VAL A 99 3.80 -0.12 16.32
C VAL A 99 5.33 -0.05 16.49
N ASP A 100 5.84 -0.73 17.50
CA ASP A 100 7.29 -0.74 17.80
C ASP A 100 8.09 -1.39 16.67
N ASP A 101 7.57 -2.48 16.08
CA ASP A 101 8.21 -3.14 14.94
C ASP A 101 8.29 -2.22 13.71
N VAL A 102 7.24 -1.40 13.50
CA VAL A 102 7.21 -0.42 12.40
C VAL A 102 8.19 0.71 12.67
N SER A 103 8.30 1.19 13.93
CA SER A 103 9.30 2.16 14.35
C SER A 103 10.71 1.66 14.08
N GLU A 104 11.03 0.45 14.53
CA GLU A 104 12.33 -0.16 14.34
C GLU A 104 12.68 -0.29 12.85
N PHE A 105 11.71 -0.70 12.02
CA PHE A 105 11.88 -0.75 10.58
C PHE A 105 12.23 0.62 9.99
N LEU A 106 11.50 1.69 10.37
CA LEU A 106 11.73 3.05 9.86
C LEU A 106 13.10 3.60 10.26
N VAL A 107 13.51 3.38 11.51
CA VAL A 107 14.85 3.72 11.97
C VAL A 107 15.91 2.97 11.15
N GLY A 108 15.69 1.69 10.89
CA GLY A 108 16.59 0.84 10.11
C GLY A 108 16.77 1.30 8.64
N VAL A 109 15.78 1.98 8.06
CA VAL A 109 15.86 2.56 6.70
C VAL A 109 16.28 4.03 6.69
N GLY A 110 16.62 4.62 7.85
CA GLY A 110 17.14 5.98 7.97
C GLY A 110 16.08 7.09 7.94
N GLU A 111 14.79 6.75 8.08
CA GLU A 111 13.69 7.73 8.02
C GLU A 111 13.38 8.37 9.38
N GLY A 112 14.04 7.93 10.44
CA GLY A 112 13.76 8.37 11.81
C GLY A 112 12.36 7.96 12.29
N ASP A 113 11.99 8.39 13.48
CA ASP A 113 10.71 8.08 14.12
C ASP A 113 9.60 9.02 13.62
N SER A 114 9.29 8.97 12.33
CA SER A 114 8.29 9.81 11.68
C SER A 114 6.89 9.20 11.82
N VAL A 115 6.25 9.41 12.95
CA VAL A 115 4.87 8.94 13.26
C VAL A 115 3.87 9.29 12.15
N HIS A 116 4.10 10.36 11.39
CA HIS A 116 3.24 10.80 10.30
C HIS A 116 3.16 9.86 9.09
N GLN A 117 4.12 8.95 8.94
CA GLN A 117 4.17 8.01 7.82
C GLN A 117 3.35 6.73 8.07
N TRP A 118 2.88 6.52 9.29
CA TRP A 118 2.17 5.27 9.68
C TRP A 118 0.67 5.35 9.53
N ARG A 119 0.16 6.50 9.12
CA ARG A 119 -1.27 6.67 8.87
C ARG A 119 -1.74 5.85 7.67
N PRO A 120 -3.00 5.43 7.67
CA PRO A 120 -3.61 4.88 6.47
C PRO A 120 -3.49 5.85 5.30
N SER A 121 -3.02 5.34 4.17
CA SER A 121 -2.88 6.12 2.95
C SER A 121 -4.22 6.28 2.25
N HIS A 122 -4.42 7.41 1.61
CA HIS A 122 -5.56 7.57 0.72
C HIS A 122 -5.49 6.55 -0.43
N PRO A 123 -6.61 5.96 -0.88
CA PRO A 123 -6.61 4.99 -1.97
C PRO A 123 -5.85 5.44 -3.22
N MET A 124 -5.93 6.74 -3.56
CA MET A 124 -5.19 7.29 -4.70
C MET A 124 -3.67 7.34 -4.49
N GLU A 125 -3.18 7.53 -3.25
CA GLU A 125 -1.75 7.43 -2.94
C GLU A 125 -1.23 6.01 -3.19
N ILE A 126 -2.06 5.00 -2.89
CA ILE A 126 -1.77 3.60 -3.17
C ILE A 126 -1.72 3.35 -4.67
N ILE A 127 -2.69 3.89 -5.42
CA ILE A 127 -2.74 3.80 -6.89
C ILE A 127 -1.53 4.50 -7.50
N GLN A 128 -1.19 5.71 -7.07
CA GLN A 128 0.00 6.43 -7.55
C GLN A 128 1.27 5.60 -7.35
N ARG A 129 1.42 4.99 -6.18
CA ARG A 129 2.56 4.12 -5.88
C ARG A 129 2.57 2.88 -6.77
N LEU A 130 1.42 2.25 -6.98
CA LEU A 130 1.29 1.11 -7.89
C LEU A 130 1.72 1.50 -9.31
N VAL A 131 1.20 2.62 -9.83
CA VAL A 131 1.55 3.13 -11.17
C VAL A 131 3.05 3.38 -11.29
N ARG A 132 3.67 4.02 -10.30
CA ARG A 132 5.13 4.25 -10.29
C ARG A 132 5.93 2.95 -10.29
N ASN A 133 5.50 1.95 -9.52
CA ASN A 133 6.16 0.64 -9.48
C ASN A 133 6.05 -0.10 -10.83
N VAL A 134 4.88 -0.06 -11.46
CA VAL A 134 4.69 -0.65 -12.80
C VAL A 134 5.52 0.09 -13.85
N ALA A 135 5.56 1.43 -13.80
CA ALA A 135 6.37 2.25 -14.70
C ALA A 135 7.86 1.91 -14.56
N PHE A 136 8.34 1.81 -13.32
CA PHE A 136 9.73 1.42 -13.05
C PHE A 136 10.03 0.04 -13.63
N ALA A 137 9.20 -0.96 -13.34
CA ALA A 137 9.39 -2.31 -13.87
C ALA A 137 9.31 -2.36 -15.40
N THR A 138 8.45 -1.52 -16.01
CA THR A 138 8.36 -1.39 -17.47
C THR A 138 9.63 -0.79 -18.06
N ARG A 139 10.23 0.19 -17.39
CA ARG A 139 11.50 0.79 -17.80
C ARG A 139 12.62 -0.23 -17.82
N GLU A 140 12.74 -1.00 -16.73
CA GLU A 140 13.79 -2.03 -16.62
C GLU A 140 13.60 -3.17 -17.65
N ALA A 141 12.36 -3.56 -17.92
CA ALA A 141 12.08 -4.67 -18.83
C ALA A 141 12.02 -4.27 -20.32
N SER A 142 11.63 -3.03 -20.63
CA SER A 142 11.24 -2.62 -21.99
C SER A 142 11.72 -1.23 -22.41
N GLY A 143 12.48 -0.55 -21.56
CA GLY A 143 13.08 0.75 -21.80
C GLY A 143 12.20 1.96 -21.47
N GLU A 144 12.83 3.13 -21.48
CA GLU A 144 12.28 4.42 -21.03
C GLU A 144 11.04 4.86 -21.82
N GLU A 145 11.04 4.68 -23.12
CA GLU A 145 9.95 5.09 -24.01
C GLU A 145 8.62 4.42 -23.65
N ARG A 146 8.66 3.12 -23.34
CA ARG A 146 7.48 2.33 -22.95
C ARG A 146 6.97 2.71 -21.57
N SER A 147 7.90 2.95 -20.64
CA SER A 147 7.59 3.44 -19.31
C SER A 147 6.91 4.81 -19.36
N LYS A 148 7.42 5.72 -20.18
CA LYS A 148 6.82 7.05 -20.39
C LYS A 148 5.40 6.95 -20.93
N ARG A 149 5.18 6.18 -22.00
CA ARG A 149 3.84 5.96 -22.56
C ARG A 149 2.87 5.40 -21.53
N PHE A 150 3.34 4.51 -20.66
CA PHE A 150 2.53 3.98 -19.58
C PHE A 150 2.14 5.08 -18.59
N LEU A 151 3.09 5.91 -18.16
CA LEU A 151 2.82 7.03 -17.24
C LEU A 151 1.86 8.05 -17.86
N ASP A 152 2.03 8.38 -19.13
CA ASP A 152 1.18 9.34 -19.87
C ASP A 152 -0.31 8.89 -19.86
N LEU A 153 -0.60 7.60 -19.82
CA LEU A 153 -1.96 7.08 -19.71
C LEU A 153 -2.62 7.40 -18.36
N PHE A 154 -1.83 7.48 -17.29
CA PHE A 154 -2.33 7.72 -15.93
C PHE A 154 -2.22 9.19 -15.50
N GLU A 155 -1.48 10.02 -16.25
CA GLU A 155 -1.26 11.43 -15.93
C GLU A 155 -2.55 12.21 -15.64
N PRO A 156 -3.64 12.10 -16.44
CA PRO A 156 -4.88 12.81 -16.16
C PRO A 156 -5.50 12.42 -14.82
N LEU A 157 -5.41 11.14 -14.44
CA LEU A 157 -5.93 10.64 -13.16
C LEU A 157 -5.09 11.16 -11.99
N LEU A 158 -3.76 11.10 -12.12
CA LEU A 158 -2.84 11.54 -11.09
C LEU A 158 -2.95 13.05 -10.85
N SER A 159 -2.98 13.83 -11.91
CA SER A 159 -3.14 15.30 -11.84
C SER A 159 -4.50 15.71 -11.26
N ALA A 160 -5.58 15.02 -11.61
CA ALA A 160 -6.91 15.30 -11.05
C ALA A 160 -6.93 15.07 -9.54
N PHE A 161 -6.24 14.03 -9.05
CA PHE A 161 -6.13 13.75 -7.64
C PHE A 161 -5.33 14.82 -6.88
N GLU A 162 -4.16 15.19 -7.40
CA GLU A 162 -3.31 16.24 -6.80
C GLU A 162 -4.06 17.56 -6.67
N ASN A 163 -4.81 17.95 -7.70
CA ASN A 163 -5.64 19.15 -7.69
C ASN A 163 -6.79 19.08 -6.66
N THR A 164 -7.32 17.88 -6.40
CA THR A 164 -8.37 17.67 -5.41
C THR A 164 -7.81 17.74 -3.99
N GLN A 165 -6.64 17.17 -3.73
CA GLN A 165 -5.97 17.24 -2.42
C GLN A 165 -5.60 18.68 -2.04
N GLN A 166 -5.20 19.52 -2.99
CA GLN A 166 -4.90 20.93 -2.72
C GLN A 166 -6.14 21.74 -2.32
N ARG A 167 -7.35 21.28 -2.70
CA ARG A 167 -8.63 21.95 -2.41
C ARG A 167 -9.33 21.47 -1.16
N SER A 168 -9.13 20.21 -0.77
CA SER A 168 -9.77 19.60 0.40
C SER A 168 -8.70 19.20 1.41
N GLY A 169 -8.46 20.02 2.41
CA GLY A 169 -7.52 19.72 3.50
C GLY A 169 -7.91 18.51 4.37
N ASP A 170 -8.95 17.74 4.00
CA ASP A 170 -9.49 16.65 4.82
C ASP A 170 -9.82 15.39 4.01
N TYR A 171 -9.59 14.24 4.63
CA TYR A 171 -10.05 12.94 4.19
C TYR A 171 -11.58 12.91 4.10
N PRO A 172 -12.19 12.45 3.01
CA PRO A 172 -13.62 12.23 2.99
C PRO A 172 -14.00 11.11 3.98
N PRO A 173 -15.13 11.25 4.71
CA PRO A 173 -15.62 10.19 5.59
C PRO A 173 -15.91 8.91 4.81
N ILE A 174 -15.73 7.77 5.48
CA ILE A 174 -16.07 6.45 4.96
C ILE A 174 -17.57 6.44 4.73
N ARG A 175 -18.01 6.28 3.49
CA ARG A 175 -19.42 5.99 3.22
C ARG A 175 -19.69 4.54 3.59
N GLU A 176 -20.73 4.36 4.42
CA GLU A 176 -21.33 3.07 4.80
C GLU A 176 -21.75 2.22 3.58
#